data_2f07bcc028d92a81426190f1ceb46677
#
_entry.id   2f07bcc028d92a81426190f1ceb46677
#
_cell.length_a   1.000
_cell.length_b   1.000
_cell.length_c   1.000
_cell.angle_alpha   90.00
_cell.angle_beta   90.00
_cell.angle_gamma   90.00
#
_symmetry.space_group_name_H-M   'P 1'
#
loop_
_entity.id
_entity.type
_entity.pdbx_description
1 polymer ?
#
loop_
_entity_poly.entity_id
_entity_poly.type
_entity_poly.pdbx_seq_one_letter_code
_entity_poly.pdbx_strand_id
1 'polypeptide(L)'
;MAIKNFSTENLRTVFAEENKYENFRSVASNLVRGAAIYELDDNGNERQVSPAVANKAIRKVFMDICGLSEEDLKSRKKRQRAEKLHAVEIYEIIEEEIEFAINRGFQDNEWFNRFVEHKSHADGDANAFYVEDEQYLIVGKTSGDHHDVTIQQIGAGHEFAVQCVDHAVKIGKDIDLIILGRYDYAKMVQKVAEAFVHDIQNEIFAQVFGAADKLPAAAGLKMTTTLSSATKVDFDTLVENVEVYNDSPVMIMGTKVALKMLTALADVDWASEAQKDDIVNLGRLGHYEGTTLIEIPQRLELGTGFNKLIPNDILLILPLKDDRFVKFYDEGETEIFEITEKGDHKDDFQTYEVQRAYGCEVVLGKYFGV
;
A
#
# COMPACT_ATOMS: atom_id res chain seq x y z
N MET A 1 12.99 25.33 -1.53
CA MET A 1 12.48 24.30 -0.63
C MET A 1 11.46 24.92 0.29
N ALA A 2 10.29 24.36 0.41
CA ALA A 2 9.26 24.91 1.28
C ALA A 2 9.63 24.59 2.73
N ILE A 3 9.80 25.61 3.55
CA ILE A 3 9.87 25.45 5.00
C ILE A 3 8.51 24.88 5.41
N LYS A 4 8.48 23.71 6.01
CA LYS A 4 7.24 23.11 6.45
C LYS A 4 6.58 24.03 7.49
N ASN A 5 5.31 24.28 7.28
CA ASN A 5 4.56 25.22 8.11
C ASN A 5 3.99 24.45 9.32
N PHE A 6 4.84 24.22 10.32
CA PHE A 6 4.40 23.60 11.57
C PHE A 6 3.29 24.40 12.26
N SER A 7 2.39 23.71 12.91
CA SER A 7 1.23 24.30 13.59
C SER A 7 1.64 25.23 14.73
N THR A 8 2.70 24.88 15.46
CA THR A 8 3.14 25.61 16.65
C THR A 8 4.43 26.40 16.44
N GLU A 9 4.57 27.51 17.17
CA GLU A 9 5.78 28.35 17.15
C GLU A 9 6.98 27.61 17.79
N ASN A 10 6.73 26.70 18.72
CA ASN A 10 7.76 25.89 19.34
C ASN A 10 8.46 24.99 18.32
N LEU A 11 7.70 24.24 17.51
CA LEU A 11 8.27 23.40 16.44
C LEU A 11 9.03 24.24 15.40
N ARG A 12 8.48 25.41 15.02
CA ARG A 12 9.17 26.33 14.13
C ARG A 12 10.51 26.80 14.69
N THR A 13 10.60 26.98 15.99
CA THR A 13 11.84 27.38 16.67
C THR A 13 12.83 26.21 16.76
N VAL A 14 12.38 25.02 17.12
CA VAL A 14 13.23 23.82 17.21
C VAL A 14 13.82 23.45 15.86
N PHE A 15 13.04 23.61 14.78
CA PHE A 15 13.44 23.33 13.40
C PHE A 15 13.79 24.59 12.58
N ALA A 16 14.12 25.69 13.23
CA ALA A 16 14.47 26.95 12.53
C ALA A 16 15.76 26.87 11.72
N GLU A 17 16.68 25.98 12.07
CA GLU A 17 17.90 25.77 11.30
C GLU A 17 17.58 25.09 9.95
N GLU A 18 18.21 25.59 8.90
CA GLU A 18 18.06 25.07 7.54
C GLU A 18 18.39 23.58 7.51
N ASN A 19 17.47 22.78 6.92
CA ASN A 19 17.58 21.31 6.80
C ASN A 19 17.53 20.50 8.10
N LYS A 20 17.32 21.07 9.28
CA LYS A 20 17.27 20.31 10.53
C LYS A 20 16.12 19.31 10.54
N TYR A 21 14.95 19.69 10.04
CA TYR A 21 13.81 18.81 9.92
C TYR A 21 14.03 17.70 8.88
N GLU A 22 14.57 18.05 7.71
CA GLU A 22 14.89 17.06 6.66
C GLU A 22 15.94 16.05 7.14
N ASN A 23 16.94 16.50 7.88
CA ASN A 23 17.93 15.63 8.49
C ASN A 23 17.30 14.71 9.54
N PHE A 24 16.43 15.23 10.41
CA PHE A 24 15.67 14.45 11.39
C PHE A 24 14.85 13.37 10.68
N ARG A 25 14.07 13.74 9.68
CA ARG A 25 13.24 12.84 8.89
C ARG A 25 14.06 11.78 8.16
N SER A 26 15.19 12.15 7.57
CA SER A 26 16.10 11.22 6.93
C SER A 26 16.65 10.17 7.92
N VAL A 27 17.07 10.61 9.10
CA VAL A 27 17.58 9.74 10.16
C VAL A 27 16.48 8.82 10.69
N ALA A 28 15.29 9.34 10.97
CA ALA A 28 14.15 8.59 11.45
C ALA A 28 13.70 7.54 10.42
N SER A 29 13.54 7.94 9.16
CA SER A 29 13.17 7.05 8.07
C SER A 29 14.19 5.93 7.83
N ASN A 30 15.50 6.23 7.85
CA ASN A 30 16.54 5.23 7.68
C ASN A 30 16.58 4.25 8.87
N LEU A 31 16.34 4.73 10.10
CA LEU A 31 16.18 3.88 11.28
C LEU A 31 14.98 2.92 11.15
N VAL A 32 13.83 3.44 10.73
CA VAL A 32 12.61 2.66 10.51
C VAL A 32 12.86 1.53 9.50
N ARG A 33 13.62 1.79 8.46
CA ARG A 33 13.95 0.83 7.39
C ARG A 33 15.11 -0.11 7.74
N GLY A 34 15.83 0.13 8.83
CA GLY A 34 17.08 -0.56 9.11
C GLY A 34 18.18 -0.26 8.09
N ALA A 35 18.07 0.85 7.35
CA ALA A 35 19.05 1.28 6.37
C ALA A 35 20.28 1.92 7.04
N ALA A 36 21.39 1.98 6.32
CA ALA A 36 22.59 2.65 6.80
C ALA A 36 22.35 4.16 6.93
N ILE A 37 22.73 4.72 8.07
CA ILE A 37 22.63 6.14 8.39
C ILE A 37 24.02 6.74 8.25
N TYR A 38 24.13 7.84 7.52
CA TYR A 38 25.39 8.53 7.31
C TYR A 38 25.32 9.95 7.89
N GLU A 39 26.39 10.36 8.53
CA GLU A 39 26.61 11.72 9.03
C GLU A 39 27.86 12.28 8.31
N LEU A 40 27.81 13.54 7.94
CA LEU A 40 28.99 14.24 7.41
C LEU A 40 29.90 14.65 8.55
N ASP A 41 31.16 14.23 8.49
CA ASP A 41 32.16 14.71 9.43
C ASP A 41 32.57 16.18 9.13
N ASP A 42 33.35 16.78 10.03
CA ASP A 42 33.84 18.16 9.88
C ASP A 42 34.65 18.39 8.58
N ASN A 43 35.07 17.33 7.90
CA ASN A 43 35.79 17.36 6.64
C ASN A 43 34.90 17.09 5.42
N GLY A 44 33.60 16.88 5.63
CA GLY A 44 32.65 16.58 4.57
C GLY A 44 32.64 15.12 4.09
N ASN A 45 33.28 14.19 4.82
CA ASN A 45 33.22 12.77 4.50
C ASN A 45 32.01 12.10 5.17
N GLU A 46 31.38 11.18 4.46
CA GLU A 46 30.27 10.39 4.99
C GLU A 46 30.82 9.34 5.98
N ARG A 47 30.31 9.40 7.22
CA ARG A 47 30.58 8.42 8.26
C ARG A 47 29.30 7.68 8.62
N GLN A 48 29.35 6.36 8.59
CA GLN A 48 28.22 5.55 9.02
C GLN A 48 28.03 5.68 10.54
N VAL A 49 26.79 5.98 10.94
CA VAL A 49 26.36 6.17 12.32
C VAL A 49 25.65 4.92 12.81
N SER A 50 25.94 4.51 14.05
CA SER A 50 25.22 3.36 14.63
C SER A 50 23.76 3.74 14.99
N PRO A 51 22.81 2.79 14.92
CA PRO A 51 21.43 3.02 15.30
C PRO A 51 21.25 3.60 16.71
N ALA A 52 22.15 3.25 17.63
CA ALA A 52 22.11 3.78 19.00
C ALA A 52 22.43 5.27 19.07
N VAL A 53 23.32 5.77 18.21
CA VAL A 53 23.64 7.21 18.14
C VAL A 53 22.51 7.97 17.46
N ALA A 54 21.93 7.42 16.39
CA ALA A 54 20.79 7.98 15.71
C ALA A 54 19.57 8.10 16.65
N ASN A 55 19.26 7.06 17.45
CA ASN A 55 18.20 7.12 18.45
C ASN A 55 18.46 8.17 19.54
N LYS A 56 19.73 8.41 19.91
CA LYS A 56 20.06 9.52 20.81
C LYS A 56 19.80 10.88 20.20
N ALA A 57 20.06 11.06 18.89
CA ALA A 57 19.79 12.30 18.19
C ALA A 57 18.28 12.56 18.12
N ILE A 58 17.47 11.56 17.77
CA ILE A 58 16.00 11.67 17.78
C ILE A 58 15.49 12.02 19.17
N ARG A 59 15.95 11.31 20.20
CA ARG A 59 15.59 11.60 21.59
C ARG A 59 15.91 13.05 21.98
N LYS A 60 17.06 13.57 21.54
CA LYS A 60 17.44 14.96 21.83
C LYS A 60 16.44 15.94 21.22
N VAL A 61 15.96 15.68 20.00
CA VAL A 61 14.92 16.52 19.38
C VAL A 61 13.65 16.52 20.22
N PHE A 62 13.17 15.36 20.69
CA PHE A 62 11.99 15.31 21.58
C PHE A 62 12.23 16.01 22.92
N MET A 63 13.44 15.94 23.46
CA MET A 63 13.79 16.70 24.67
C MET A 63 13.79 18.21 24.43
N ASP A 64 14.29 18.64 23.28
CA ASP A 64 14.32 20.07 22.88
C ASP A 64 12.88 20.59 22.72
N ILE A 65 11.97 19.79 22.09
CA ILE A 65 10.54 20.14 21.97
C ILE A 65 9.89 20.28 23.34
N CYS A 66 10.16 19.34 24.24
CA CYS A 66 9.62 19.34 25.61
C CYS A 66 10.29 20.35 26.53
N GLY A 67 11.35 21.04 26.09
CA GLY A 67 12.14 21.94 26.94
C GLY A 67 12.80 21.24 28.16
N LEU A 68 13.13 19.93 28.02
CA LEU A 68 13.70 19.12 29.09
C LEU A 68 15.22 19.07 29.01
N SER A 69 15.86 19.28 30.12
CA SER A 69 17.29 19.02 30.31
C SER A 69 17.55 17.56 30.76
N GLU A 70 18.78 17.08 30.59
CA GLU A 70 19.16 15.75 31.06
C GLU A 70 18.96 15.55 32.58
N GLU A 71 19.03 16.62 33.38
CA GLU A 71 18.75 16.58 34.81
C GLU A 71 17.26 16.38 35.10
N ASP A 72 16.39 16.97 34.29
CA ASP A 72 14.93 16.87 34.43
C ASP A 72 14.43 15.47 34.13
N LEU A 73 15.17 14.67 33.36
CA LEU A 73 14.84 13.28 33.08
C LEU A 73 14.79 12.39 34.30
N LYS A 74 15.46 12.77 35.40
CA LYS A 74 15.41 12.04 36.66
C LYS A 74 14.07 12.14 37.38
N SER A 75 13.25 13.16 37.04
CA SER A 75 11.96 13.41 37.67
C SER A 75 10.80 12.97 36.76
N ARG A 76 10.13 11.85 37.08
CA ARG A 76 8.94 11.37 36.36
C ARG A 76 7.87 12.45 36.24
N LYS A 77 7.63 13.20 37.30
CA LYS A 77 6.61 14.25 37.33
C LYS A 77 6.90 15.40 36.35
N LYS A 78 8.16 15.76 36.18
CA LYS A 78 8.55 16.81 35.21
C LYS A 78 8.35 16.32 33.79
N ARG A 79 8.77 15.09 33.47
CA ARG A 79 8.62 14.49 32.16
C ARG A 79 7.14 14.39 31.73
N GLN A 80 6.28 13.79 32.57
CA GLN A 80 4.86 13.68 32.32
C GLN A 80 4.16 15.03 32.15
N ARG A 81 4.61 16.05 32.90
CA ARG A 81 4.07 17.40 32.75
C ARG A 81 4.49 18.03 31.40
N ALA A 82 5.75 17.84 31.01
CA ALA A 82 6.27 18.35 29.76
C ALA A 82 5.61 17.64 28.58
N GLU A 83 5.43 16.33 28.63
CA GLU A 83 4.71 15.54 27.63
C GLU A 83 3.27 16.05 27.44
N LYS A 84 2.51 16.24 28.52
CA LYS A 84 1.14 16.78 28.44
C LYS A 84 1.08 18.22 27.93
N LEU A 85 2.11 19.01 28.16
CA LEU A 85 2.16 20.41 27.71
C LEU A 85 2.48 20.50 26.21
N HIS A 86 3.31 19.59 25.71
CA HIS A 86 3.82 19.56 24.35
C HIS A 86 3.27 18.38 23.53
N ALA A 87 2.10 17.85 23.93
CA ALA A 87 1.49 16.69 23.29
C ALA A 87 1.22 16.94 21.78
N VAL A 88 0.68 18.11 21.47
CA VAL A 88 0.35 18.48 20.08
C VAL A 88 1.60 18.47 19.19
N GLU A 89 2.69 19.06 19.66
CA GLU A 89 3.95 19.10 18.91
C GLU A 89 4.57 17.71 18.71
N ILE A 90 4.47 16.87 19.73
CA ILE A 90 4.98 15.50 19.65
C ILE A 90 4.16 14.69 18.65
N TYR A 91 2.82 14.82 18.68
CA TYR A 91 1.94 14.09 17.78
C TYR A 91 2.13 14.53 16.34
N GLU A 92 2.19 15.82 16.06
CA GLU A 92 2.42 16.36 14.70
C GLU A 92 3.67 15.75 14.05
N ILE A 93 4.76 15.54 14.81
CA ILE A 93 5.96 14.88 14.28
C ILE A 93 5.74 13.37 14.06
N ILE A 94 5.02 12.71 14.97
CA ILE A 94 4.76 11.28 14.83
C ILE A 94 3.84 11.02 13.64
N GLU A 95 2.80 11.81 13.45
CA GLU A 95 1.87 11.78 12.32
C GLU A 95 2.61 11.87 11.00
N GLU A 96 3.46 12.87 10.88
CA GLU A 96 4.27 13.10 9.69
C GLU A 96 5.20 11.93 9.34
N GLU A 97 5.84 11.35 10.35
CA GLU A 97 6.75 10.22 10.13
C GLU A 97 5.99 8.93 9.78
N ILE A 98 4.82 8.71 10.37
CA ILE A 98 3.95 7.57 10.03
C ILE A 98 3.46 7.73 8.60
N GLU A 99 2.94 8.89 8.23
CA GLU A 99 2.46 9.17 6.88
C GLU A 99 3.56 8.98 5.83
N PHE A 100 4.74 9.52 6.11
CA PHE A 100 5.90 9.32 5.23
C PHE A 100 6.29 7.85 5.08
N ALA A 101 6.27 7.09 6.18
CA ALA A 101 6.61 5.67 6.17
C ALA A 101 5.57 4.85 5.38
N ILE A 102 4.28 5.17 5.50
CA ILE A 102 3.20 4.54 4.75
C ILE A 102 3.35 4.84 3.25
N ASN A 103 3.44 6.12 2.88
CA ASN A 103 3.54 6.54 1.49
C ASN A 103 4.77 5.93 0.79
N ARG A 104 5.88 5.83 1.50
CA ARG A 104 7.09 5.20 0.97
C ARG A 104 6.96 3.68 0.87
N GLY A 105 6.25 3.05 1.79
CA GLY A 105 5.95 1.61 1.74
C GLY A 105 5.16 1.23 0.48
N PHE A 106 4.32 2.12 -0.04
CA PHE A 106 3.62 1.92 -1.30
C PHE A 106 4.54 2.13 -2.50
N GLN A 107 5.38 3.17 -2.49
CA GLN A 107 6.32 3.43 -3.58
C GLN A 107 7.31 2.29 -3.79
N ASP A 108 7.70 1.61 -2.72
CA ASP A 108 8.63 0.48 -2.78
C ASP A 108 7.94 -0.83 -3.24
N ASN A 109 6.61 -0.85 -3.37
CA ASN A 109 5.84 -2.03 -3.79
C ASN A 109 5.58 -2.00 -5.30
N GLU A 110 6.28 -2.85 -6.06
CA GLU A 110 6.17 -2.94 -7.52
C GLU A 110 4.74 -3.30 -7.98
N TRP A 111 4.06 -4.19 -7.25
CA TRP A 111 2.68 -4.58 -7.57
C TRP A 111 1.74 -3.39 -7.43
N PHE A 112 1.85 -2.63 -6.34
CA PHE A 112 1.05 -1.44 -6.09
C PHE A 112 1.23 -0.40 -7.20
N ASN A 113 2.47 -0.08 -7.54
CA ASN A 113 2.79 0.91 -8.58
C ASN A 113 2.24 0.52 -9.96
N ARG A 114 2.14 -0.76 -10.23
CA ARG A 114 1.70 -1.27 -11.52
C ARG A 114 0.18 -1.31 -11.66
N PHE A 115 -0.55 -1.66 -10.61
CA PHE A 115 -1.98 -1.97 -10.71
C PHE A 115 -2.90 -1.01 -9.96
N VAL A 116 -2.35 -0.15 -9.11
CA VAL A 116 -3.13 0.77 -8.29
C VAL A 116 -2.96 2.21 -8.78
N GLU A 117 -4.07 2.86 -9.06
CA GLU A 117 -4.14 4.31 -9.23
C GLU A 117 -4.41 4.93 -7.85
N HIS A 118 -3.43 5.65 -7.34
CA HIS A 118 -3.49 6.30 -6.05
C HIS A 118 -3.77 7.79 -6.21
N LYS A 119 -4.80 8.27 -5.52
CA LYS A 119 -5.10 9.70 -5.37
C LYS A 119 -5.19 10.04 -3.89
N SER A 120 -4.60 11.17 -3.52
CA SER A 120 -4.68 11.73 -2.18
C SER A 120 -5.17 13.16 -2.27
N HIS A 121 -6.18 13.50 -1.49
CA HIS A 121 -6.77 14.85 -1.43
C HIS A 121 -7.03 15.23 0.02
N ALA A 122 -7.19 16.54 0.24
CA ALA A 122 -7.61 17.06 1.53
C ALA A 122 -9.04 16.60 1.85
N ASP A 123 -9.34 16.48 3.14
CA ASP A 123 -10.67 16.12 3.65
C ASP A 123 -11.76 17.00 3.04
N GLY A 124 -12.80 16.36 2.50
CA GLY A 124 -13.95 17.01 1.88
C GLY A 124 -13.80 17.43 0.42
N ASP A 125 -12.67 17.15 -0.23
CA ASP A 125 -12.51 17.38 -1.67
C ASP A 125 -13.23 16.31 -2.52
N ALA A 126 -13.50 16.65 -3.80
CA ALA A 126 -14.20 15.75 -4.71
C ALA A 126 -13.32 14.52 -5.05
N ASN A 127 -13.75 13.40 -4.53
CA ASN A 127 -13.19 12.07 -4.75
C ASN A 127 -13.76 11.48 -6.04
N ALA A 128 -13.15 11.76 -7.18
CA ALA A 128 -13.63 11.25 -8.46
C ALA A 128 -12.53 10.58 -9.28
N PHE A 129 -12.83 9.38 -9.75
CA PHE A 129 -12.07 8.68 -10.76
C PHE A 129 -12.85 8.67 -12.06
N TYR A 130 -12.18 8.93 -13.17
CA TYR A 130 -12.76 8.90 -14.50
C TYR A 130 -12.31 7.64 -15.21
N VAL A 131 -13.26 6.89 -15.76
CA VAL A 131 -13.01 5.71 -16.58
C VAL A 131 -13.53 5.99 -17.98
N GLU A 132 -12.65 5.91 -18.97
CA GLU A 132 -12.99 6.10 -20.37
C GLU A 132 -13.82 4.93 -20.91
N ASP A 133 -14.76 5.24 -21.83
CA ASP A 133 -15.47 4.22 -22.57
C ASP A 133 -14.61 3.76 -23.76
N GLU A 134 -14.06 2.56 -23.67
CA GLU A 134 -13.18 1.98 -24.69
C GLU A 134 -13.94 1.17 -25.76
N GLN A 135 -15.16 1.57 -26.13
CA GLN A 135 -15.91 0.88 -27.18
C GLN A 135 -15.21 0.98 -28.54
N TYR A 136 -15.08 -0.16 -29.21
CA TYR A 136 -14.54 -0.21 -30.56
C TYR A 136 -15.56 0.28 -31.58
N LEU A 137 -15.13 1.18 -32.47
CA LEU A 137 -15.92 1.59 -33.61
C LEU A 137 -15.82 0.55 -34.70
N ILE A 138 -16.96 0.11 -35.23
CA ILE A 138 -17.05 -0.88 -36.31
C ILE A 138 -16.97 -0.17 -37.65
N VAL A 139 -15.97 -0.54 -38.45
CA VAL A 139 -15.83 -0.02 -39.82
C VAL A 139 -16.74 -0.78 -40.76
N GLY A 140 -17.78 -0.14 -41.27
CA GLY A 140 -18.67 -0.68 -42.26
C GLY A 140 -18.03 -0.64 -43.68
N LYS A 141 -18.21 -1.71 -44.45
CA LYS A 141 -17.88 -1.68 -45.89
C LYS A 141 -19.03 -1.03 -46.63
N THR A 142 -18.75 0.04 -47.37
CA THR A 142 -19.74 0.75 -48.19
C THR A 142 -19.44 0.56 -49.67
N SER A 143 -20.48 0.41 -50.46
CA SER A 143 -20.40 0.32 -51.92
C SER A 143 -20.33 1.69 -52.62
N GLY A 144 -20.17 2.78 -51.84
CA GLY A 144 -20.16 4.15 -52.35
C GLY A 144 -21.48 4.90 -52.18
N ASP A 145 -22.50 4.26 -51.65
CA ASP A 145 -23.75 4.88 -51.23
C ASP A 145 -23.72 5.25 -49.75
N HIS A 146 -24.15 6.47 -49.39
CA HIS A 146 -23.96 7.03 -48.04
C HIS A 146 -24.88 6.43 -46.98
N HIS A 147 -25.79 5.57 -47.35
CA HIS A 147 -26.87 5.11 -46.47
C HIS A 147 -26.55 3.80 -45.72
N ASP A 148 -25.43 3.16 -46.08
CA ASP A 148 -25.13 1.81 -45.59
C ASP A 148 -24.29 1.80 -44.24
N VAL A 149 -23.88 2.97 -43.76
CA VAL A 149 -23.08 3.05 -42.55
C VAL A 149 -23.89 3.60 -41.39
N THR A 150 -24.04 2.80 -40.35
CA THR A 150 -24.74 3.19 -39.11
C THR A 150 -23.90 4.18 -38.31
N ILE A 151 -24.53 5.26 -37.82
CA ILE A 151 -23.89 6.22 -36.96
C ILE A 151 -23.60 5.55 -35.63
N GLN A 152 -22.33 5.56 -35.19
CA GLN A 152 -21.89 5.08 -33.91
C GLN A 152 -21.53 6.30 -33.07
N GLN A 153 -21.95 6.30 -31.80
CA GLN A 153 -21.60 7.36 -30.85
C GLN A 153 -20.42 6.90 -30.04
N ILE A 154 -19.44 7.79 -29.84
CA ILE A 154 -18.37 7.59 -28.86
C ILE A 154 -19.00 7.85 -27.49
N GLY A 155 -18.99 6.87 -26.63
CA GLY A 155 -19.49 6.98 -25.26
C GLY A 155 -18.67 8.00 -24.47
N ALA A 156 -19.33 8.76 -23.63
CA ALA A 156 -18.64 9.50 -22.58
C ALA A 156 -18.28 8.50 -21.47
N GLY A 157 -17.07 8.57 -20.94
CA GLY A 157 -16.69 7.77 -19.79
C GLY A 157 -17.56 8.06 -18.55
N HIS A 158 -17.32 7.33 -17.49
CA HIS A 158 -18.06 7.46 -16.24
C HIS A 158 -17.13 7.96 -15.12
N GLU A 159 -17.65 8.90 -14.35
CA GLU A 159 -17.05 9.29 -13.07
C GLU A 159 -17.66 8.45 -11.94
N PHE A 160 -16.83 8.01 -11.02
CA PHE A 160 -17.28 7.35 -9.80
C PHE A 160 -16.40 7.79 -8.62
N ALA A 161 -16.99 7.76 -7.42
CA ALA A 161 -16.32 8.08 -6.18
C ALA A 161 -16.06 6.82 -5.37
N VAL A 162 -14.86 6.70 -4.80
CA VAL A 162 -14.50 5.62 -3.87
C VAL A 162 -15.00 5.99 -2.48
N GLN A 163 -15.60 5.05 -1.78
CA GLN A 163 -16.02 5.25 -0.41
C GLN A 163 -14.83 5.10 0.54
N CYS A 164 -14.46 6.19 1.25
CA CYS A 164 -13.45 6.16 2.29
C CYS A 164 -14.07 5.79 3.63
N VAL A 165 -13.32 5.04 4.42
CA VAL A 165 -13.69 4.62 5.78
C VAL A 165 -12.51 4.90 6.70
N ASP A 166 -12.79 5.33 7.93
CA ASP A 166 -11.77 5.55 8.93
C ASP A 166 -11.20 4.22 9.44
N HIS A 167 -9.90 4.08 9.35
CA HIS A 167 -9.14 2.96 9.90
C HIS A 167 -8.29 3.44 11.06
N ALA A 168 -8.35 2.73 12.19
CA ALA A 168 -7.67 3.16 13.40
C ALA A 168 -6.86 2.05 14.06
N VAL A 169 -5.71 2.42 14.61
CA VAL A 169 -4.85 1.55 15.42
C VAL A 169 -4.69 2.16 16.81
N LYS A 170 -5.09 1.42 17.85
CA LYS A 170 -4.90 1.83 19.24
C LYS A 170 -3.59 1.29 19.81
N ILE A 171 -2.77 2.19 20.33
CA ILE A 171 -1.48 1.87 20.91
C ILE A 171 -1.48 2.29 22.36
N GLY A 172 -1.24 1.31 23.25
CA GLY A 172 -1.03 1.60 24.68
C GLY A 172 0.47 1.69 24.97
N LYS A 173 1.03 2.89 25.05
CA LYS A 173 2.42 3.11 25.41
C LYS A 173 2.69 4.51 25.94
N ASP A 174 3.54 4.58 26.96
CA ASP A 174 4.00 5.86 27.48
C ASP A 174 5.06 6.48 26.57
N ILE A 175 4.81 7.65 26.01
CA ILE A 175 5.79 8.47 25.29
C ILE A 175 6.97 8.82 26.22
N ASP A 176 6.72 8.91 27.52
CA ASP A 176 7.75 9.06 28.55
C ASP A 176 8.90 8.04 28.43
N LEU A 177 8.60 6.81 27.96
CA LEU A 177 9.63 5.79 27.73
C LEU A 177 10.50 6.08 26.49
N ILE A 178 9.97 6.80 25.50
CA ILE A 178 10.74 7.27 24.34
C ILE A 178 11.68 8.39 24.80
N ILE A 179 11.17 9.36 25.53
CA ILE A 179 11.96 10.46 26.12
C ILE A 179 13.08 9.92 27.02
N LEU A 180 12.82 8.85 27.77
CA LEU A 180 13.84 8.16 28.58
C LEU A 180 14.85 7.36 27.77
N GLY A 181 14.59 7.11 26.48
CA GLY A 181 15.40 6.24 25.64
C GLY A 181 15.32 4.76 26.01
N ARG A 182 14.25 4.34 26.70
CA ARG A 182 13.95 2.95 27.04
C ARG A 182 13.14 2.23 25.96
N TYR A 183 12.53 2.98 25.08
CA TYR A 183 11.81 2.48 23.93
C TYR A 183 12.28 3.20 22.65
N ASP A 184 12.38 2.44 21.59
CA ASP A 184 12.85 2.92 20.31
C ASP A 184 11.68 3.55 19.54
N TYR A 185 11.76 4.85 19.30
CA TYR A 185 10.79 5.62 18.52
C TYR A 185 10.58 5.03 17.11
N ALA A 186 11.68 4.72 16.43
CA ALA A 186 11.63 4.19 15.09
C ALA A 186 10.85 2.86 15.01
N LYS A 187 11.00 2.00 16.03
CA LYS A 187 10.21 0.75 16.09
C LYS A 187 8.72 0.98 16.31
N MET A 188 8.35 2.06 17.00
CA MET A 188 6.94 2.40 17.17
C MET A 188 6.34 2.84 15.84
N VAL A 189 6.96 3.82 15.20
CA VAL A 189 6.54 4.32 13.88
C VAL A 189 6.49 3.18 12.86
N GLN A 190 7.52 2.34 12.80
CA GLN A 190 7.58 1.20 11.90
C GLN A 190 6.39 0.25 12.10
N LYS A 191 6.10 -0.13 13.34
CA LYS A 191 4.99 -1.06 13.62
C LYS A 191 3.63 -0.51 13.24
N VAL A 192 3.43 0.79 13.44
CA VAL A 192 2.18 1.45 13.05
C VAL A 192 2.07 1.55 11.55
N ALA A 193 3.11 2.02 10.88
CA ALA A 193 3.14 2.10 9.43
C ALA A 193 2.98 0.72 8.77
N GLU A 194 3.67 -0.31 9.27
CA GLU A 194 3.48 -1.69 8.82
C GLU A 194 2.04 -2.18 8.99
N ALA A 195 1.39 -1.83 10.09
CA ALA A 195 -0.01 -2.20 10.33
C ALA A 195 -0.93 -1.59 9.28
N PHE A 196 -0.81 -0.29 9.00
CA PHE A 196 -1.60 0.37 7.96
C PHE A 196 -1.28 -0.16 6.56
N VAL A 197 0.00 -0.33 6.20
CA VAL A 197 0.39 -0.92 4.90
C VAL A 197 -0.19 -2.33 4.75
N HIS A 198 -0.18 -3.13 5.82
CA HIS A 198 -0.79 -4.45 5.81
C HIS A 198 -2.31 -4.38 5.62
N ASP A 199 -2.98 -3.47 6.30
CA ASP A 199 -4.43 -3.32 6.22
C ASP A 199 -4.86 -2.86 4.83
N ILE A 200 -4.21 -1.84 4.29
CA ILE A 200 -4.48 -1.35 2.92
C ILE A 200 -4.23 -2.47 1.88
N GLN A 201 -3.15 -3.24 2.01
CA GLN A 201 -2.90 -4.35 1.09
C GLN A 201 -3.96 -5.45 1.23
N ASN A 202 -4.42 -5.72 2.44
CA ASN A 202 -5.49 -6.67 2.68
C ASN A 202 -6.81 -6.21 2.06
N GLU A 203 -7.14 -4.92 2.22
CA GLU A 203 -8.32 -4.31 1.62
C GLU A 203 -8.28 -4.39 0.09
N ILE A 204 -7.15 -4.00 -0.52
CA ILE A 204 -6.95 -4.09 -1.97
C ILE A 204 -7.13 -5.53 -2.46
N PHE A 205 -6.49 -6.50 -1.82
CA PHE A 205 -6.60 -7.90 -2.25
C PHE A 205 -8.00 -8.47 -2.02
N ALA A 206 -8.67 -8.09 -0.93
CA ALA A 206 -10.06 -8.47 -0.69
C ALA A 206 -10.98 -7.94 -1.79
N GLN A 207 -10.78 -6.68 -2.21
CA GLN A 207 -11.56 -6.09 -3.30
C GLN A 207 -11.23 -6.73 -4.66
N VAL A 208 -9.96 -6.97 -4.98
CA VAL A 208 -9.55 -7.61 -6.25
C VAL A 208 -10.12 -9.01 -6.40
N PHE A 209 -10.03 -9.84 -5.36
CA PHE A 209 -10.60 -11.19 -5.40
C PHE A 209 -12.12 -11.20 -5.21
N GLY A 210 -12.66 -10.29 -4.41
CA GLY A 210 -14.10 -10.09 -4.28
C GLY A 210 -14.76 -9.55 -5.56
N ALA A 211 -14.01 -8.88 -6.42
CA ALA A 211 -14.51 -8.42 -7.72
C ALA A 211 -14.89 -9.59 -8.63
N ALA A 212 -14.18 -10.72 -8.53
CA ALA A 212 -14.52 -11.93 -9.28
C ALA A 212 -15.94 -12.45 -9.00
N ASP A 213 -16.45 -12.23 -7.79
CA ASP A 213 -17.80 -12.62 -7.39
C ASP A 213 -18.83 -11.49 -7.60
N LYS A 214 -18.41 -10.23 -7.52
CA LYS A 214 -19.30 -9.06 -7.61
C LYS A 214 -19.51 -8.58 -9.05
N LEU A 215 -18.45 -8.65 -9.88
CA LEU A 215 -18.52 -8.24 -11.29
C LEU A 215 -18.92 -9.43 -12.14
N PRO A 216 -19.98 -9.31 -12.96
CA PRO A 216 -20.39 -10.40 -13.84
C PRO A 216 -19.35 -10.60 -14.93
N ALA A 217 -18.62 -11.71 -14.88
CA ALA A 217 -17.83 -12.15 -16.03
C ALA A 217 -18.77 -12.44 -17.21
N ALA A 218 -18.39 -12.00 -18.40
CA ALA A 218 -19.16 -12.28 -19.60
C ALA A 218 -19.33 -13.80 -19.80
N ALA A 219 -20.42 -14.21 -20.42
CA ALA A 219 -20.66 -15.61 -20.69
C ALA A 219 -19.50 -16.19 -21.53
N GLY A 220 -18.90 -17.28 -21.04
CA GLY A 220 -17.73 -17.92 -21.66
C GLY A 220 -16.36 -17.40 -21.15
N LEU A 221 -16.35 -16.45 -20.23
CA LEU A 221 -15.13 -15.97 -19.56
C LEU A 221 -15.02 -16.42 -18.10
N LYS A 222 -15.87 -17.35 -17.68
CA LYS A 222 -15.82 -17.95 -16.35
C LYS A 222 -15.67 -19.46 -16.46
N MET A 223 -14.66 -20.00 -15.78
CA MET A 223 -14.43 -21.44 -15.69
C MET A 223 -14.51 -21.87 -14.22
N THR A 224 -15.43 -22.77 -13.91
CA THR A 224 -15.63 -23.27 -12.53
C THR A 224 -15.13 -24.70 -12.33
N THR A 225 -14.49 -25.27 -13.34
CA THR A 225 -13.98 -26.64 -13.32
C THR A 225 -12.53 -26.66 -12.82
N THR A 226 -12.18 -27.75 -12.12
CA THR A 226 -10.80 -27.94 -11.66
C THR A 226 -9.84 -28.05 -12.84
N LEU A 227 -8.74 -27.35 -12.78
CA LEU A 227 -7.67 -27.40 -13.78
C LEU A 227 -7.02 -28.78 -13.80
N SER A 228 -7.04 -29.41 -14.95
CA SER A 228 -6.48 -30.73 -15.23
C SER A 228 -6.06 -30.84 -16.70
N SER A 229 -5.33 -31.87 -17.06
CA SER A 229 -4.96 -32.10 -18.47
C SER A 229 -6.19 -32.23 -19.40
N ALA A 230 -7.34 -32.65 -18.87
CA ALA A 230 -8.58 -32.76 -19.65
C ALA A 230 -9.24 -31.38 -19.88
N THR A 231 -9.06 -30.43 -18.98
CA THR A 231 -9.65 -29.09 -19.04
C THR A 231 -8.66 -28.02 -19.51
N LYS A 232 -7.46 -28.43 -19.91
CA LYS A 232 -6.42 -27.50 -20.40
C LYS A 232 -6.91 -26.69 -21.58
N VAL A 233 -7.52 -27.33 -22.58
CA VAL A 233 -8.02 -26.68 -23.80
C VAL A 233 -9.09 -25.65 -23.48
N ASP A 234 -9.95 -25.91 -22.51
CA ASP A 234 -10.99 -24.96 -22.09
C ASP A 234 -10.37 -23.74 -21.43
N PHE A 235 -9.31 -23.94 -20.61
CA PHE A 235 -8.58 -22.85 -20.00
C PHE A 235 -7.80 -22.02 -21.01
N ASP A 236 -7.11 -22.66 -21.96
CA ASP A 236 -6.37 -21.97 -23.01
C ASP A 236 -7.33 -21.14 -23.88
N THR A 237 -8.52 -21.70 -24.21
CA THR A 237 -9.59 -20.99 -24.91
C THR A 237 -10.11 -19.80 -24.10
N LEU A 238 -10.23 -19.92 -22.79
CA LEU A 238 -10.60 -18.81 -21.91
C LEU A 238 -9.59 -17.67 -21.97
N VAL A 239 -8.30 -17.98 -21.88
CA VAL A 239 -7.19 -17.00 -21.98
C VAL A 239 -7.23 -16.31 -23.33
N GLU A 240 -7.36 -17.07 -24.45
CA GLU A 240 -7.46 -16.54 -25.81
C GLU A 240 -8.68 -15.63 -25.98
N ASN A 241 -9.84 -16.01 -25.43
CA ASN A 241 -11.05 -15.20 -25.50
C ASN A 241 -10.86 -13.84 -24.82
N VAL A 242 -10.24 -13.80 -23.63
CA VAL A 242 -9.96 -12.54 -22.93
C VAL A 242 -9.00 -11.67 -23.74
N GLU A 243 -7.98 -12.27 -24.38
CA GLU A 243 -7.04 -11.57 -25.24
C GLU A 243 -7.73 -10.98 -26.48
N VAL A 244 -8.54 -11.78 -27.16
CA VAL A 244 -9.25 -11.36 -28.37
C VAL A 244 -10.29 -10.29 -28.08
N TYR A 245 -11.07 -10.43 -26.99
CA TYR A 245 -12.10 -9.45 -26.65
C TYR A 245 -11.53 -8.09 -26.23
N ASN A 246 -10.33 -8.07 -25.70
CA ASN A 246 -9.67 -6.82 -25.28
C ASN A 246 -8.67 -6.29 -26.32
N ASP A 247 -8.40 -7.04 -27.42
CA ASP A 247 -7.33 -6.74 -28.37
C ASP A 247 -6.01 -6.35 -27.67
N SER A 248 -5.63 -7.14 -26.68
CA SER A 248 -4.52 -6.83 -25.78
C SER A 248 -3.95 -8.10 -25.16
N PRO A 249 -2.62 -8.23 -25.04
CA PRO A 249 -2.04 -9.32 -24.28
C PRO A 249 -2.62 -9.36 -22.88
N VAL A 250 -2.66 -10.57 -22.29
CA VAL A 250 -3.24 -10.81 -20.97
C VAL A 250 -2.17 -11.22 -19.97
N MET A 251 -2.52 -11.14 -18.69
CA MET A 251 -1.75 -11.65 -17.58
C MET A 251 -2.64 -12.52 -16.70
N ILE A 252 -2.06 -13.51 -16.06
CA ILE A 252 -2.76 -14.38 -15.11
C ILE A 252 -2.26 -14.07 -13.71
N MET A 253 -3.16 -13.67 -12.83
CA MET A 253 -2.89 -13.39 -11.44
C MET A 253 -3.44 -14.49 -10.52
N GLY A 254 -2.68 -14.82 -9.48
CA GLY A 254 -3.14 -15.75 -8.47
C GLY A 254 -2.12 -15.94 -7.35
N THR A 255 -2.51 -16.72 -6.36
CA THR A 255 -1.59 -17.14 -5.30
C THR A 255 -0.55 -18.12 -5.86
N LYS A 256 0.58 -18.25 -5.17
CA LYS A 256 1.62 -19.24 -5.55
C LYS A 256 1.06 -20.65 -5.73
N VAL A 257 0.08 -21.04 -4.90
CA VAL A 257 -0.55 -22.37 -4.97
C VAL A 257 -1.42 -22.48 -6.22
N ALA A 258 -2.22 -21.47 -6.54
CA ALA A 258 -3.04 -21.43 -7.74
C ALA A 258 -2.17 -21.47 -9.01
N LEU A 259 -1.14 -20.62 -9.08
CA LEU A 259 -0.21 -20.58 -10.21
C LEU A 259 0.61 -21.87 -10.38
N LYS A 260 0.87 -22.59 -9.29
CA LYS A 260 1.53 -23.91 -9.37
C LYS A 260 0.69 -24.96 -10.08
N MET A 261 -0.64 -24.83 -10.07
CA MET A 261 -1.51 -25.74 -10.84
C MET A 261 -1.26 -25.59 -12.35
N LEU A 262 -1.01 -24.40 -12.84
CA LEU A 262 -0.61 -24.16 -14.23
C LEU A 262 0.74 -24.80 -14.57
N THR A 263 1.67 -24.84 -13.63
CA THR A 263 2.97 -25.53 -13.82
C THR A 263 2.78 -27.02 -14.05
N ALA A 264 1.77 -27.63 -13.41
CA ALA A 264 1.46 -29.04 -13.60
C ALA A 264 0.75 -29.35 -14.94
N LEU A 265 0.14 -28.35 -15.55
CA LEU A 265 -0.52 -28.45 -16.87
C LEU A 265 0.45 -28.22 -18.03
N ALA A 266 1.47 -27.41 -17.82
CA ALA A 266 2.46 -27.08 -18.84
C ALA A 266 3.35 -28.31 -19.11
N ASP A 267 3.58 -28.56 -20.39
CA ASP A 267 4.62 -29.52 -20.81
C ASP A 267 5.99 -28.85 -20.69
N VAL A 268 6.73 -29.23 -19.66
CA VAL A 268 8.06 -28.67 -19.36
C VAL A 268 9.23 -29.55 -19.85
N ASP A 269 8.94 -30.66 -20.52
CA ASP A 269 9.98 -31.58 -20.99
C ASP A 269 10.91 -30.97 -22.02
N TRP A 270 10.42 -30.02 -22.82
CA TRP A 270 11.18 -29.25 -23.81
C TRP A 270 11.94 -28.03 -23.22
N ALA A 271 11.70 -27.68 -21.95
CA ALA A 271 12.33 -26.51 -21.33
C ALA A 271 13.85 -26.72 -21.18
N SER A 272 14.62 -25.65 -21.42
CA SER A 272 16.05 -25.63 -21.19
C SER A 272 16.40 -25.82 -19.71
N GLU A 273 17.65 -26.24 -19.41
CA GLU A 273 18.08 -26.36 -18.01
C GLU A 273 17.96 -25.06 -17.22
N ALA A 274 18.29 -23.91 -17.84
CA ALA A 274 18.14 -22.60 -17.22
C ALA A 274 16.68 -22.27 -16.87
N GLN A 275 15.75 -22.64 -17.74
CA GLN A 275 14.31 -22.46 -17.45
C GLN A 275 13.82 -23.40 -16.35
N LYS A 276 14.36 -24.63 -16.29
CA LYS A 276 14.08 -25.56 -15.20
C LYS A 276 14.61 -25.06 -13.87
N ASP A 277 15.79 -24.45 -13.86
CA ASP A 277 16.36 -23.83 -12.67
C ASP A 277 15.51 -22.64 -12.18
N ASP A 278 15.02 -21.81 -13.10
CA ASP A 278 14.09 -20.73 -12.77
C ASP A 278 12.78 -21.26 -12.15
N ILE A 279 12.22 -22.34 -12.72
CA ILE A 279 11.03 -23.01 -12.18
C ILE A 279 11.31 -23.53 -10.77
N VAL A 280 12.47 -24.13 -10.53
CA VAL A 280 12.86 -24.66 -9.22
C VAL A 280 13.01 -23.52 -8.20
N ASN A 281 13.65 -22.42 -8.60
CA ASN A 281 13.89 -21.27 -7.72
C ASN A 281 12.62 -20.52 -7.37
N LEU A 282 11.72 -20.25 -8.33
CA LEU A 282 10.44 -19.60 -8.12
C LEU A 282 9.40 -20.56 -7.51
N GLY A 283 9.56 -21.86 -7.73
CA GLY A 283 8.57 -22.89 -7.35
C GLY A 283 7.32 -22.88 -8.23
N ARG A 284 7.33 -22.18 -9.37
CA ARG A 284 6.29 -22.08 -10.39
C ARG A 284 6.85 -21.57 -11.71
N LEU A 285 6.06 -21.63 -12.77
CA LEU A 285 6.40 -20.95 -14.04
C LEU A 285 6.36 -19.43 -13.88
N GLY A 286 7.22 -18.73 -14.60
CA GLY A 286 7.15 -17.29 -14.78
C GLY A 286 6.16 -16.89 -15.88
N HIS A 287 6.03 -17.73 -16.91
CA HIS A 287 5.10 -17.55 -18.04
C HIS A 287 4.40 -18.87 -18.35
N TYR A 288 3.16 -18.79 -18.72
CA TYR A 288 2.36 -19.93 -19.20
C TYR A 288 1.97 -19.67 -20.65
N GLU A 289 2.50 -20.46 -21.57
CA GLU A 289 2.25 -20.36 -23.04
C GLU A 289 2.37 -18.93 -23.59
N GLY A 290 3.37 -18.17 -23.13
CA GLY A 290 3.59 -16.77 -23.53
C GLY A 290 2.91 -15.74 -22.62
N THR A 291 1.95 -16.13 -21.81
CA THR A 291 1.21 -15.27 -20.90
C THR A 291 2.00 -15.06 -19.59
N THR A 292 2.12 -13.81 -19.15
CA THR A 292 2.83 -13.47 -17.90
C THR A 292 2.05 -13.92 -16.68
N LEU A 293 2.71 -14.62 -15.75
CA LEU A 293 2.13 -15.02 -14.47
C LEU A 293 2.57 -14.07 -13.35
N ILE A 294 1.60 -13.49 -12.66
CA ILE A 294 1.84 -12.56 -11.55
C ILE A 294 1.39 -13.19 -10.25
N GLU A 295 2.36 -13.34 -9.34
CA GLU A 295 2.08 -13.89 -8.03
C GLU A 295 1.60 -12.80 -7.08
N ILE A 296 0.51 -13.08 -6.39
CA ILE A 296 0.03 -12.28 -5.28
C ILE A 296 0.41 -13.00 -3.99
N PRO A 297 1.19 -12.36 -3.11
CA PRO A 297 1.62 -12.99 -1.87
C PRO A 297 0.43 -13.29 -0.97
N GLN A 298 0.33 -14.54 -0.50
CA GLN A 298 -0.71 -14.95 0.43
C GLN A 298 -0.56 -14.25 1.77
N ARG A 299 -1.68 -13.87 2.37
CA ARG A 299 -1.75 -13.19 3.67
C ARG A 299 -2.72 -13.89 4.61
N LEU A 300 -2.59 -13.58 5.88
CA LEU A 300 -3.53 -14.03 6.91
C LEU A 300 -4.61 -12.95 7.08
N GLU A 301 -5.84 -13.40 7.24
CA GLU A 301 -6.95 -12.57 7.63
C GLU A 301 -6.76 -12.09 9.08
N LEU A 302 -6.80 -10.78 9.30
CA LEU A 302 -6.60 -10.22 10.63
C LEU A 302 -7.77 -10.59 11.56
N GLY A 303 -7.44 -11.06 12.75
CA GLY A 303 -8.43 -11.37 13.80
C GLY A 303 -9.08 -12.75 13.72
N THR A 304 -8.84 -13.55 12.67
CA THR A 304 -9.49 -14.86 12.45
C THR A 304 -8.59 -16.07 12.69
N GLY A 305 -7.40 -15.87 13.27
CA GLY A 305 -6.44 -16.93 13.54
C GLY A 305 -5.56 -17.24 12.33
N PHE A 306 -5.63 -18.45 11.75
CA PHE A 306 -4.79 -18.86 10.64
C PHE A 306 -5.51 -18.90 9.28
N ASN A 307 -6.66 -18.24 9.17
CA ASN A 307 -7.36 -18.18 7.89
C ASN A 307 -6.55 -17.38 6.87
N LYS A 308 -6.57 -17.83 5.63
CA LYS A 308 -5.93 -17.16 4.51
C LYS A 308 -6.89 -16.14 3.92
N LEU A 309 -6.40 -14.96 3.64
CA LEU A 309 -7.19 -13.89 3.04
C LEU A 309 -7.57 -14.21 1.60
N ILE A 310 -6.62 -14.74 0.82
CA ILE A 310 -6.79 -14.96 -0.61
C ILE A 310 -7.12 -16.43 -0.88
N PRO A 311 -8.21 -16.72 -1.62
CA PRO A 311 -8.51 -18.09 -2.06
C PRO A 311 -7.38 -18.67 -2.93
N ASN A 312 -7.06 -19.95 -2.76
CA ASN A 312 -6.01 -20.61 -3.53
C ASN A 312 -6.52 -21.28 -4.81
N ASP A 313 -7.80 -21.20 -5.07
CA ASP A 313 -8.54 -21.84 -6.16
C ASP A 313 -9.04 -20.83 -7.20
N ILE A 314 -8.65 -19.57 -7.08
CA ILE A 314 -9.02 -18.52 -8.03
C ILE A 314 -7.79 -18.07 -8.81
N LEU A 315 -7.95 -18.01 -10.14
CA LEU A 315 -7.04 -17.37 -11.07
C LEU A 315 -7.78 -16.24 -11.78
N LEU A 316 -7.19 -15.06 -11.80
CA LEU A 316 -7.73 -13.89 -12.51
C LEU A 316 -6.94 -13.68 -13.80
N ILE A 317 -7.64 -13.61 -14.92
CA ILE A 317 -7.06 -13.33 -16.24
C ILE A 317 -7.43 -11.89 -16.59
N LEU A 318 -6.45 -11.01 -16.66
CA LEU A 318 -6.64 -9.58 -16.85
C LEU A 318 -5.86 -9.09 -18.07
N PRO A 319 -6.39 -8.12 -18.83
CA PRO A 319 -5.65 -7.50 -19.93
C PRO A 319 -4.46 -6.70 -19.40
N LEU A 320 -3.38 -6.66 -20.17
CA LEU A 320 -2.09 -6.07 -19.79
C LEU A 320 -1.99 -4.58 -20.17
N LYS A 321 -3.07 -3.98 -20.68
CA LYS A 321 -3.11 -2.55 -20.99
C LYS A 321 -2.93 -1.70 -19.73
N ASP A 322 -2.39 -0.49 -19.90
CA ASP A 322 -1.93 0.45 -18.87
C ASP A 322 -3.02 1.00 -17.94
N ASP A 323 -4.20 0.40 -17.89
CA ASP A 323 -5.22 0.82 -16.95
C ASP A 323 -4.98 0.19 -15.58
N ARG A 324 -4.72 1.06 -14.60
CA ARG A 324 -4.62 0.69 -13.19
C ARG A 324 -6.01 0.41 -12.66
N PHE A 325 -6.42 -0.85 -12.69
CA PHE A 325 -7.79 -1.29 -12.39
C PHE A 325 -8.19 -1.15 -10.91
N VAL A 326 -7.24 -1.02 -10.00
CA VAL A 326 -7.51 -0.73 -8.59
C VAL A 326 -7.44 0.77 -8.38
N LYS A 327 -8.53 1.36 -7.93
CA LYS A 327 -8.60 2.79 -7.58
C LYS A 327 -8.52 2.90 -6.06
N PHE A 328 -7.42 3.45 -5.57
CA PHE A 328 -7.18 3.69 -4.15
C PHE A 328 -7.23 5.19 -3.87
N TYR A 329 -8.05 5.55 -2.92
CA TYR A 329 -8.24 6.91 -2.49
C TYR A 329 -7.87 7.06 -1.02
N ASP A 330 -7.10 8.08 -0.73
CA ASP A 330 -6.60 8.43 0.59
C ASP A 330 -7.11 9.83 0.91
N GLU A 331 -7.92 9.95 1.95
CA GLU A 331 -8.61 11.18 2.33
C GLU A 331 -8.02 11.76 3.60
N GLY A 332 -7.63 13.02 3.54
CA GLY A 332 -7.05 13.72 4.68
C GLY A 332 -5.61 13.31 5.01
N GLU A 333 -5.25 13.56 6.25
CA GLU A 333 -3.94 13.28 6.82
C GLU A 333 -4.06 12.23 7.93
N THR A 334 -2.94 11.66 8.34
CA THR A 334 -2.91 10.76 9.51
C THR A 334 -3.08 11.60 10.79
N GLU A 335 -4.04 11.25 11.63
CA GLU A 335 -4.32 11.94 12.89
C GLU A 335 -4.06 11.05 14.10
N ILE A 336 -3.55 11.63 15.19
CA ILE A 336 -3.31 10.94 16.45
C ILE A 336 -4.17 11.58 17.56
N PHE A 337 -4.98 10.75 18.18
CA PHE A 337 -5.82 11.14 19.31
C PHE A 337 -5.35 10.50 20.60
N GLU A 338 -5.21 11.30 21.66
CA GLU A 338 -5.00 10.77 23.01
C GLU A 338 -6.35 10.34 23.59
N ILE A 339 -6.49 9.06 23.89
CA ILE A 339 -7.68 8.56 24.59
C ILE A 339 -7.38 8.55 26.08
N THR A 340 -7.88 9.55 26.79
CA THR A 340 -7.86 9.59 28.25
C THR A 340 -9.14 8.95 28.78
N GLU A 341 -9.17 7.64 28.88
CA GLU A 341 -10.24 6.98 29.64
C GLU A 341 -10.04 7.28 31.13
N LYS A 342 -10.87 8.17 31.67
CA LYS A 342 -11.03 8.36 33.12
C LYS A 342 -11.82 7.17 33.70
N GLY A 343 -11.29 5.97 33.56
CA GLY A 343 -11.81 4.78 34.19
C GLY A 343 -10.96 4.44 35.43
N ASP A 344 -11.52 3.68 36.33
CA ASP A 344 -11.07 3.24 37.64
C ASP A 344 -9.65 2.65 37.76
N HIS A 345 -8.79 2.79 36.77
CA HIS A 345 -7.45 2.23 36.77
C HIS A 345 -6.43 3.24 37.27
N LYS A 346 -5.79 2.86 38.37
CA LYS A 346 -4.65 3.56 38.96
C LYS A 346 -3.37 3.53 38.10
N ASP A 347 -3.41 2.87 36.97
CA ASP A 347 -2.29 2.78 36.05
C ASP A 347 -2.38 3.93 35.04
N ASP A 348 -1.38 4.81 35.11
CA ASP A 348 -1.14 5.94 34.18
C ASP A 348 -0.84 5.42 32.74
N PHE A 349 -1.72 4.59 32.19
CA PHE A 349 -1.58 4.03 30.86
C PHE A 349 -2.21 4.98 29.85
N GLN A 350 -1.39 5.63 29.06
CA GLN A 350 -1.87 6.48 27.97
C GLN A 350 -2.13 5.61 26.75
N THR A 351 -3.29 5.79 26.14
CA THR A 351 -3.69 5.10 24.91
C THR A 351 -3.77 6.13 23.81
N TYR A 352 -3.09 5.87 22.72
CA TYR A 352 -3.11 6.69 21.51
C TYR A 352 -3.86 5.94 20.41
N GLU A 353 -4.73 6.65 19.73
CA GLU A 353 -5.41 6.16 18.53
C GLU A 353 -4.84 6.89 17.33
N VAL A 354 -4.24 6.14 16.41
CA VAL A 354 -3.77 6.65 15.13
C VAL A 354 -4.85 6.31 14.11
N GLN A 355 -5.39 7.32 13.45
CA GLN A 355 -6.50 7.20 12.51
C GLN A 355 -6.11 7.72 11.13
N ARG A 356 -6.62 7.07 10.08
CA ARG A 356 -6.47 7.47 8.69
C ARG A 356 -7.67 7.00 7.89
N ALA A 357 -8.21 7.88 7.02
CA ALA A 357 -9.32 7.56 6.14
C ALA A 357 -8.81 7.13 4.76
N TYR A 358 -9.22 5.96 4.30
CA TYR A 358 -8.93 5.49 2.94
C TYR A 358 -9.98 4.50 2.46
N GLY A 359 -9.98 4.27 1.15
CA GLY A 359 -10.82 3.28 0.53
C GLY A 359 -10.25 2.80 -0.79
N CYS A 360 -10.69 1.64 -1.25
CA CYS A 360 -10.34 1.14 -2.55
C CYS A 360 -11.50 0.47 -3.24
N GLU A 361 -11.53 0.59 -4.55
CA GLU A 361 -12.49 -0.09 -5.42
C GLU A 361 -11.78 -0.63 -6.66
N VAL A 362 -12.32 -1.73 -7.18
CA VAL A 362 -11.86 -2.34 -8.43
C VAL A 362 -12.79 -1.94 -9.55
N VAL A 363 -12.22 -1.29 -10.55
CA VAL A 363 -12.95 -0.86 -11.75
C VAL A 363 -12.33 -1.50 -12.97
N LEU A 364 -13.08 -2.38 -13.59
CA LEU A 364 -12.69 -3.06 -14.80
C LEU A 364 -13.56 -2.56 -15.95
N GLY A 365 -13.01 -1.67 -16.80
CA GLY A 365 -13.65 -1.26 -18.05
C GLY A 365 -13.51 -2.29 -19.17
N LYS A 366 -12.86 -3.43 -18.90
CA LYS A 366 -12.50 -4.46 -19.88
C LYS A 366 -13.02 -5.82 -19.48
N TYR A 367 -13.06 -6.74 -20.44
CA TYR A 367 -13.41 -8.13 -20.17
C TYR A 367 -12.29 -8.82 -19.39
N PHE A 368 -12.67 -9.56 -18.36
CA PHE A 368 -11.76 -10.34 -17.54
C PHE A 368 -12.23 -11.80 -17.45
N GLY A 369 -11.30 -12.71 -17.21
CA GLY A 369 -11.58 -14.13 -17.02
C GLY A 369 -11.35 -14.57 -15.57
N VAL A 370 -12.13 -15.55 -15.11
CA VAL A 370 -12.02 -16.14 -13.78
C VAL A 370 -12.09 -17.65 -13.89
#